data_0ace2ea291315615d39fb8cc86d17128
#
_entry.id   0ace2ea291315615d39fb8cc86d17128
#
_cell.length_a   1.000
_cell.length_b   1.000
_cell.length_c   1.000
_cell.angle_alpha   90.00
_cell.angle_beta   90.00
_cell.angle_gamma   90.00
#
_symmetry.space_group_name_H-M   'P 1'
#
loop_
_entity.id
_entity.type
_entity.pdbx_description
1 polymer ?
#
loop_
_entity_poly.entity_id
_entity_poly.type
_entity_poly.pdbx_seq_one_letter_code
_entity_poly.pdbx_strand_id
1 'polypeptide(L)'
;MMKSCLISILVSLASFTTAWGQASGTQVTETDSTLTLRNSKVRVEFPKGEAFDISKLTLNGKELVLSKGYNTVPWTLTYKGPQGENPVLFPSHGEYAGWAKTTKDGHVAIAFKWNMRLTYQDLVPVVMTVSLPGDSELAYWDIQAGTPDGWLVSNTQFPRITVTRPDKAKLITSAGWGAEYNLSNPQVYTSSYPSVTGSMQLLLLHNPDGSVYYATEDREACGKDFRAAVGDKSVTLLTDIVASEGWSDHTSKTFALPWPTVIGYSHLGWQDAATKWYRPFTFTTEWGSKPLASRNIPQWLLDTDTWIRAKGVNDTVRTAVNKAIDLYGKNTFVHWYFWHHHPYDTHYPDYFPAKTDFAEMIAEVRERGCHTVPYINGRLWDPASDSYAALNGASASCRKPDGTLYTEIYPTSKVLNSVTCPASKLWQGIITDLVIKIQKELKTNGVYIDQIAAAAPQ
;
A
#
# COMPACT_ATOMS: atom_id res chain seq x y z
N MET A 1 -26.11 -16.90 88.80
CA MET A 1 -26.67 -15.99 87.84
C MET A 1 -25.59 -15.59 86.86
N MET A 2 -25.48 -16.31 85.78
CA MET A 2 -24.51 -16.03 84.71
C MET A 2 -25.19 -15.28 83.58
N LYS A 3 -24.74 -14.10 83.24
CA LYS A 3 -25.18 -13.33 82.07
C LYS A 3 -24.35 -13.73 80.86
N SER A 4 -24.99 -14.33 79.88
CA SER A 4 -24.42 -14.60 78.54
C SER A 4 -24.25 -13.31 77.79
N CYS A 5 -23.07 -13.07 77.25
CA CYS A 5 -22.75 -11.99 76.36
C CYS A 5 -22.64 -12.55 74.93
N LEU A 6 -23.62 -12.22 74.08
CA LEU A 6 -23.62 -12.51 72.65
C LEU A 6 -22.74 -11.45 71.94
N ILE A 7 -21.66 -11.90 71.34
CA ILE A 7 -20.82 -11.08 70.45
C ILE A 7 -21.34 -11.32 69.05
N SER A 8 -21.97 -10.30 68.44
CA SER A 8 -22.33 -10.25 67.03
C SER A 8 -21.11 -9.86 66.18
N ILE A 9 -20.63 -10.77 65.38
CA ILE A 9 -19.55 -10.50 64.40
C ILE A 9 -20.25 -9.95 63.15
N LEU A 10 -20.08 -8.63 62.89
CA LEU A 10 -20.40 -8.03 61.57
C LEU A 10 -19.30 -8.39 60.58
N VAL A 11 -19.60 -9.25 59.62
CA VAL A 11 -18.76 -9.47 58.46
C VAL A 11 -19.05 -8.33 57.46
N SER A 12 -18.16 -7.35 57.38
CA SER A 12 -18.20 -6.34 56.32
C SER A 12 -17.66 -6.98 55.03
N LEU A 13 -18.54 -7.21 54.05
CA LEU A 13 -18.14 -7.46 52.67
C LEU A 13 -17.46 -6.22 52.11
N ALA A 14 -16.15 -6.21 52.11
CA ALA A 14 -15.37 -5.26 51.35
C ALA A 14 -15.48 -5.62 49.87
N SER A 15 -16.21 -4.80 49.12
CA SER A 15 -16.25 -4.82 47.66
C SER A 15 -14.86 -4.47 47.15
N PHE A 16 -14.09 -5.46 46.74
CA PHE A 16 -12.85 -5.22 45.98
C PHE A 16 -13.19 -4.67 44.62
N THR A 17 -13.33 -3.37 44.48
CA THR A 17 -13.12 -2.68 43.21
C THR A 17 -11.64 -2.80 42.89
N THR A 18 -11.29 -3.73 42.02
CA THR A 18 -9.95 -3.80 41.44
C THR A 18 -9.72 -2.52 40.63
N ALA A 19 -9.15 -1.51 41.27
CA ALA A 19 -8.52 -0.42 40.58
C ALA A 19 -7.45 -1.02 39.67
N TRP A 20 -7.61 -0.88 38.36
CA TRP A 20 -6.61 -1.24 37.35
C TRP A 20 -5.41 -0.30 37.54
N GLY A 21 -4.46 -0.71 38.37
CA GLY A 21 -3.18 -0.06 38.46
C GLY A 21 -2.55 -0.13 37.05
N GLN A 22 -2.27 1.01 36.47
CA GLN A 22 -1.51 1.12 35.23
C GLN A 22 -0.11 0.54 35.46
N ALA A 23 0.09 -0.72 35.11
CA ALA A 23 1.44 -1.25 34.98
C ALA A 23 2.07 -0.56 33.75
N SER A 24 3.08 0.27 33.98
CA SER A 24 3.85 0.89 32.92
C SER A 24 4.62 -0.19 32.15
N GLY A 25 4.32 -0.32 30.87
CA GLY A 25 4.99 -1.22 29.95
C GLY A 25 4.11 -2.35 29.40
N THR A 26 4.60 -2.99 28.35
CA THR A 26 3.91 -4.11 27.68
C THR A 26 4.06 -5.40 28.48
N GLN A 27 2.96 -6.12 28.63
CA GLN A 27 2.88 -7.37 29.41
C GLN A 27 2.31 -8.49 28.55
N VAL A 28 2.82 -9.69 28.79
CA VAL A 28 2.22 -10.96 28.35
C VAL A 28 1.66 -11.66 29.58
N THR A 29 0.39 -12.00 29.55
CA THR A 29 -0.29 -12.77 30.60
C THR A 29 -0.97 -13.99 30.01
N GLU A 30 -0.99 -15.07 30.76
CA GLU A 30 -1.53 -16.36 30.38
C GLU A 30 -2.53 -16.83 31.43
N THR A 31 -3.66 -17.39 30.96
CA THR A 31 -4.64 -18.13 31.78
C THR A 31 -4.75 -19.56 31.28
N ASP A 32 -5.64 -20.35 31.84
CA ASP A 32 -5.88 -21.72 31.35
C ASP A 32 -6.40 -21.73 29.91
N SER A 33 -7.12 -20.70 29.47
CA SER A 33 -7.79 -20.66 28.15
C SER A 33 -7.31 -19.54 27.22
N THR A 34 -6.60 -18.53 27.74
CA THR A 34 -6.22 -17.35 26.93
C THR A 34 -4.79 -16.92 27.12
N LEU A 35 -4.21 -16.38 26.07
CA LEU A 35 -2.95 -15.68 26.04
C LEU A 35 -3.22 -14.22 25.68
N THR A 36 -2.70 -13.29 26.48
CA THR A 36 -2.94 -11.84 26.31
C THR A 36 -1.64 -11.08 26.17
N LEU A 37 -1.52 -10.28 25.13
CA LEU A 37 -0.50 -9.24 24.99
C LEU A 37 -1.18 -7.88 25.18
N ARG A 38 -0.68 -7.08 26.12
CA ARG A 38 -1.30 -5.77 26.44
C ARG A 38 -0.28 -4.72 26.86
N ASN A 39 -0.63 -3.48 26.59
CA ASN A 39 -0.07 -2.28 27.25
C ASN A 39 -1.23 -1.42 27.80
N SER A 40 -1.00 -0.14 28.08
CA SER A 40 -2.04 0.78 28.60
C SER A 40 -3.15 1.10 27.56
N LYS A 41 -2.91 0.88 26.26
CA LYS A 41 -3.77 1.31 25.14
C LYS A 41 -4.32 0.15 24.30
N VAL A 42 -3.56 -0.92 24.19
CA VAL A 42 -3.86 -2.05 23.34
C VAL A 42 -3.92 -3.34 24.13
N ARG A 43 -4.90 -4.19 23.83
CA ARG A 43 -5.02 -5.54 24.33
C ARG A 43 -5.39 -6.48 23.20
N VAL A 44 -4.59 -7.50 22.97
CA VAL A 44 -4.83 -8.57 22.01
C VAL A 44 -4.88 -9.89 22.77
N GLU A 45 -5.98 -10.62 22.64
CA GLU A 45 -6.17 -11.94 23.25
C GLU A 45 -6.27 -13.01 22.17
N PHE A 46 -5.66 -14.14 22.45
CA PHE A 46 -5.68 -15.33 21.62
C PHE A 46 -6.17 -16.51 22.46
N PRO A 47 -6.91 -17.47 21.86
CA PRO A 47 -7.20 -18.73 22.53
C PRO A 47 -5.88 -19.50 22.75
N LYS A 48 -5.70 -20.03 23.94
CA LYS A 48 -4.56 -20.87 24.24
C LYS A 48 -4.77 -22.26 23.64
N GLY A 49 -3.82 -22.74 22.88
CA GLY A 49 -3.84 -24.08 22.29
C GLY A 49 -4.18 -24.14 20.80
N GLU A 50 -4.98 -23.22 20.29
CA GLU A 50 -5.30 -23.13 18.85
C GLU A 50 -5.34 -21.66 18.45
N ALA A 51 -4.18 -21.06 18.16
CA ALA A 51 -4.12 -19.67 17.70
C ALA A 51 -4.50 -19.58 16.20
N PHE A 52 -5.68 -20.06 15.86
CA PHE A 52 -6.24 -19.90 14.51
C PHE A 52 -6.95 -18.59 14.35
N ASP A 53 -7.26 -17.91 15.47
CA ASP A 53 -8.07 -16.70 15.47
C ASP A 53 -7.65 -15.76 16.61
N ILE A 54 -8.02 -14.51 16.49
CA ILE A 54 -7.89 -13.52 17.55
C ILE A 54 -9.20 -13.59 18.37
N SER A 55 -9.13 -13.90 19.67
CA SER A 55 -10.34 -13.98 20.47
C SER A 55 -10.88 -12.61 20.89
N LYS A 56 -9.98 -11.63 21.07
CA LYS A 56 -10.34 -10.27 21.45
C LYS A 56 -9.29 -9.27 21.00
N LEU A 57 -9.73 -8.13 20.49
CA LEU A 57 -8.88 -7.01 20.11
C LEU A 57 -9.47 -5.72 20.68
N THR A 58 -8.77 -5.13 21.65
CA THR A 58 -9.13 -3.81 22.22
C THR A 58 -8.03 -2.82 21.85
N LEU A 59 -8.41 -1.76 21.17
CA LEU A 59 -7.51 -0.73 20.67
C LEU A 59 -7.97 0.63 21.24
N ASN A 60 -7.09 1.31 21.96
CA ASN A 60 -7.36 2.60 22.58
C ASN A 60 -8.69 2.63 23.37
N GLY A 61 -8.97 1.57 24.14
CA GLY A 61 -10.19 1.41 24.92
C GLY A 61 -11.43 0.93 24.13
N LYS A 62 -11.41 0.89 22.79
CA LYS A 62 -12.48 0.33 21.95
C LYS A 62 -12.26 -1.16 21.72
N GLU A 63 -13.18 -1.96 22.18
CA GLU A 63 -13.22 -3.38 21.82
C GLU A 63 -13.83 -3.54 20.43
N LEU A 64 -13.08 -4.18 19.53
CA LEU A 64 -13.57 -4.57 18.20
C LEU A 64 -14.30 -5.90 18.33
N VAL A 65 -15.55 -5.92 17.90
CA VAL A 65 -16.33 -7.15 17.86
C VAL A 65 -15.83 -8.00 16.69
N LEU A 66 -15.03 -9.02 17.00
CA LEU A 66 -14.50 -9.91 15.99
C LEU A 66 -15.60 -10.84 15.48
N SER A 67 -15.62 -11.02 14.17
CA SER A 67 -16.49 -12.02 13.53
C SER A 67 -15.77 -13.36 13.53
N LYS A 68 -16.49 -14.42 13.86
CA LYS A 68 -15.98 -15.80 13.84
C LYS A 68 -16.58 -16.56 12.66
N GLY A 69 -15.77 -17.40 12.03
CA GLY A 69 -16.22 -18.21 10.91
C GLY A 69 -15.06 -18.86 10.18
N TYR A 70 -15.36 -19.73 9.23
CA TYR A 70 -14.39 -20.54 8.48
C TYR A 70 -13.31 -19.72 7.74
N ASN A 71 -13.60 -18.46 7.39
CA ASN A 71 -12.71 -17.58 6.64
C ASN A 71 -11.99 -16.53 7.50
N THR A 72 -12.03 -16.62 8.82
CA THR A 72 -11.44 -15.63 9.75
C THR A 72 -9.98 -15.92 10.10
N VAL A 73 -9.29 -16.69 9.23
CA VAL A 73 -7.87 -17.01 9.45
C VAL A 73 -7.00 -15.76 9.40
N PRO A 74 -5.99 -15.64 10.31
CA PRO A 74 -5.16 -14.43 10.40
C PRO A 74 -4.17 -14.26 9.27
N TRP A 75 -3.88 -15.31 8.52
CA TRP A 75 -2.96 -15.26 7.38
C TRP A 75 -3.25 -16.34 6.35
N THR A 76 -2.85 -16.09 5.10
CA THR A 76 -2.68 -17.12 4.05
C THR A 76 -1.34 -16.88 3.35
N LEU A 77 -0.69 -17.96 2.95
CA LEU A 77 0.56 -17.97 2.18
C LEU A 77 0.38 -18.86 0.96
N THR A 78 0.66 -18.33 -0.21
CA THR A 78 0.73 -19.12 -1.44
C THR A 78 2.20 -19.38 -1.75
N TYR A 79 2.54 -20.62 -1.97
CA TYR A 79 3.87 -21.02 -2.42
C TYR A 79 3.88 -21.29 -3.91
N LYS A 80 5.04 -21.18 -4.51
CA LYS A 80 5.32 -21.64 -5.87
C LYS A 80 6.44 -22.66 -5.81
N GLY A 81 6.15 -23.86 -6.28
CA GLY A 81 7.10 -24.97 -6.31
C GLY A 81 7.87 -25.06 -7.62
N PRO A 82 8.94 -25.89 -7.65
CA PRO A 82 9.83 -26.02 -8.79
C PRO A 82 9.20 -26.66 -10.04
N GLN A 83 8.07 -27.37 -9.89
CA GLN A 83 7.33 -27.98 -11.00
C GLN A 83 6.04 -27.22 -11.33
N GLY A 84 5.86 -26.00 -10.75
CA GLY A 84 4.69 -25.16 -10.98
C GLY A 84 3.56 -25.37 -9.99
N GLU A 85 3.79 -26.08 -8.89
CA GLU A 85 2.83 -26.22 -7.80
C GLU A 85 2.54 -24.86 -7.17
N ASN A 86 1.28 -24.67 -6.76
CA ASN A 86 0.82 -23.44 -6.12
C ASN A 86 -0.06 -23.71 -4.88
N PRO A 87 0.44 -24.39 -3.84
CA PRO A 87 -0.34 -24.64 -2.63
C PRO A 87 -0.59 -23.33 -1.86
N VAL A 88 -1.83 -23.22 -1.35
CA VAL A 88 -2.22 -22.14 -0.43
C VAL A 88 -2.29 -22.70 0.97
N LEU A 89 -1.48 -22.18 1.87
CA LEU A 89 -1.44 -22.58 3.27
C LEU A 89 -2.15 -21.53 4.14
N PHE A 90 -2.84 -22.02 5.15
CA PHE A 90 -3.46 -21.23 6.22
C PHE A 90 -3.52 -22.06 7.52
N PRO A 91 -3.68 -21.46 8.70
CA PRO A 91 -3.45 -22.13 9.99
C PRO A 91 -4.06 -23.52 10.15
N SER A 92 -5.28 -23.79 9.66
CA SER A 92 -5.94 -25.09 9.77
C SER A 92 -5.36 -26.19 8.86
N HIS A 93 -4.42 -25.86 7.95
CA HIS A 93 -3.72 -26.83 7.11
C HIS A 93 -2.45 -27.39 7.75
N GLY A 94 -2.16 -27.03 8.98
CA GLY A 94 -0.97 -27.45 9.69
C GLY A 94 -1.20 -27.72 11.16
N GLU A 95 -0.14 -28.11 11.84
CA GLU A 95 -0.13 -28.33 13.28
C GLU A 95 0.32 -27.04 13.99
N TYR A 96 -0.49 -26.58 14.95
CA TYR A 96 -0.09 -25.49 15.83
C TYR A 96 1.00 -25.98 16.78
N ALA A 97 2.20 -25.41 16.65
CA ALA A 97 3.40 -25.82 17.40
C ALA A 97 3.61 -24.99 18.69
N GLY A 98 2.65 -24.13 19.04
CA GLY A 98 2.69 -23.33 20.26
C GLY A 98 3.08 -21.89 20.05
N TRP A 99 3.32 -21.22 21.16
CA TRP A 99 3.69 -19.81 21.22
C TRP A 99 4.90 -19.59 22.12
N ALA A 100 5.55 -18.42 21.92
CA ALA A 100 6.62 -17.98 22.80
C ALA A 100 6.54 -16.46 23.04
N LYS A 101 6.84 -16.04 24.27
CA LYS A 101 7.15 -14.65 24.55
C LYS A 101 8.51 -14.33 23.93
N THR A 102 8.59 -13.24 23.20
CA THR A 102 9.80 -12.81 22.49
C THR A 102 9.93 -11.29 22.50
N THR A 103 10.91 -10.78 21.78
CA THR A 103 11.04 -9.35 21.46
C THR A 103 11.12 -9.19 19.94
N LYS A 104 10.50 -8.15 19.42
CA LYS A 104 10.62 -7.71 18.02
C LYS A 104 11.00 -6.23 18.02
N ASP A 105 12.11 -5.88 17.38
CA ASP A 105 12.65 -4.52 17.34
C ASP A 105 12.76 -3.84 18.72
N GLY A 106 13.16 -4.62 19.73
CA GLY A 106 13.26 -4.17 21.11
C GLY A 106 11.93 -4.13 21.90
N HIS A 107 10.80 -4.49 21.29
CA HIS A 107 9.48 -4.47 21.90
C HIS A 107 9.02 -5.86 22.33
N VAL A 108 8.26 -5.92 23.43
CA VAL A 108 7.65 -7.18 23.89
C VAL A 108 6.66 -7.69 22.86
N ALA A 109 6.78 -8.97 22.54
CA ALA A 109 6.00 -9.63 21.50
C ALA A 109 5.58 -11.05 21.89
N ILE A 110 4.59 -11.57 21.18
CA ILE A 110 4.22 -12.99 21.16
C ILE A 110 4.44 -13.50 19.75
N ALA A 111 5.18 -14.60 19.63
CA ALA A 111 5.34 -15.35 18.40
C ALA A 111 4.53 -16.64 18.44
N PHE A 112 3.69 -16.87 17.44
CA PHE A 112 2.90 -18.08 17.22
C PHE A 112 3.52 -18.88 16.10
N LYS A 113 3.68 -20.18 16.31
CA LYS A 113 4.32 -21.08 15.35
C LYS A 113 3.38 -22.17 14.90
N TRP A 114 3.37 -22.45 13.61
CA TRP A 114 2.73 -23.60 12.98
C TRP A 114 3.78 -24.39 12.20
N ASN A 115 3.60 -25.71 12.15
CA ASN A 115 4.31 -26.60 11.24
C ASN A 115 3.34 -26.95 10.10
N MET A 116 3.55 -26.31 8.96
CA MET A 116 2.67 -26.43 7.81
C MET A 116 3.16 -27.51 6.86
N ARG A 117 2.25 -28.33 6.38
CA ARG A 117 2.56 -29.34 5.37
C ARG A 117 2.54 -28.71 3.99
N LEU A 118 3.71 -28.50 3.41
CA LEU A 118 3.87 -27.96 2.06
C LEU A 118 3.73 -29.07 1.00
N THR A 119 4.41 -30.22 1.26
CA THR A 119 4.30 -31.44 0.48
C THR A 119 4.14 -32.65 1.41
N TYR A 120 4.09 -33.85 0.86
CA TYR A 120 4.11 -35.08 1.68
C TYR A 120 5.37 -35.22 2.53
N GLN A 121 6.49 -34.63 2.07
CA GLN A 121 7.81 -34.74 2.70
C GLN A 121 8.23 -33.47 3.42
N ASP A 122 7.74 -32.31 2.98
CA ASP A 122 8.21 -31.01 3.47
C ASP A 122 7.22 -30.39 4.47
N LEU A 123 7.70 -30.22 5.69
CA LEU A 123 7.08 -29.37 6.71
C LEU A 123 7.81 -28.04 6.75
N VAL A 124 7.06 -26.95 6.69
CA VAL A 124 7.61 -25.60 6.80
C VAL A 124 7.08 -24.90 8.04
N PRO A 125 7.94 -24.23 8.81
CA PRO A 125 7.47 -23.39 9.90
C PRO A 125 6.83 -22.12 9.33
N VAL A 126 5.73 -21.68 9.93
CA VAL A 126 5.18 -20.32 9.77
C VAL A 126 5.12 -19.67 11.14
N VAL A 127 5.61 -18.46 11.24
CA VAL A 127 5.64 -17.70 12.49
C VAL A 127 4.94 -16.36 12.28
N MET A 128 3.86 -16.15 13.02
CA MET A 128 3.19 -14.85 13.15
C MET A 128 3.64 -14.21 14.45
N THR A 129 4.10 -12.97 14.40
CA THR A 129 4.51 -12.20 15.57
C THR A 129 3.61 -10.99 15.75
N VAL A 130 3.14 -10.78 16.98
CA VAL A 130 2.42 -9.56 17.37
C VAL A 130 3.23 -8.87 18.45
N SER A 131 3.55 -7.59 18.24
CA SER A 131 4.34 -6.79 19.18
C SER A 131 3.62 -5.48 19.55
N LEU A 132 3.88 -5.01 20.76
CA LEU A 132 3.37 -3.73 21.27
C LEU A 132 4.55 -2.89 21.77
N PRO A 133 4.91 -1.81 21.06
CA PRO A 133 5.87 -0.83 21.57
C PRO A 133 5.29 -0.11 22.79
N GLY A 134 5.96 -0.16 23.95
CA GLY A 134 5.67 0.61 25.16
C GLY A 134 4.20 1.00 25.37
N ASP A 135 3.91 2.29 25.27
CA ASP A 135 2.55 2.86 25.37
C ASP A 135 1.90 3.13 24.00
N SER A 136 2.36 2.47 22.95
CA SER A 136 1.79 2.62 21.59
C SER A 136 0.30 2.32 21.58
N GLU A 137 -0.43 3.09 20.79
CA GLU A 137 -1.84 2.84 20.45
C GLU A 137 -2.00 1.88 19.27
N LEU A 138 -0.88 1.41 18.70
CA LEU A 138 -0.81 0.52 17.55
C LEU A 138 -0.33 -0.86 17.95
N ALA A 139 -0.95 -1.91 17.40
CA ALA A 139 -0.44 -3.27 17.40
C ALA A 139 0.33 -3.52 16.10
N TYR A 140 1.52 -4.10 16.18
CA TYR A 140 2.41 -4.41 15.06
C TYR A 140 2.38 -5.90 14.75
N TRP A 141 2.24 -6.24 13.49
CA TRP A 141 2.04 -7.59 13.01
C TRP A 141 3.10 -7.94 11.97
N ASP A 142 3.80 -9.07 12.18
CA ASP A 142 4.85 -9.60 11.31
C ASP A 142 4.59 -11.07 10.98
N ILE A 143 5.05 -11.53 9.80
CA ILE A 143 4.98 -12.92 9.39
C ILE A 143 6.29 -13.38 8.75
N GLN A 144 6.68 -14.62 9.08
CA GLN A 144 7.81 -15.32 8.49
C GLN A 144 7.40 -16.76 8.15
N ALA A 145 8.04 -17.34 7.15
CA ALA A 145 7.77 -18.71 6.73
C ALA A 145 9.04 -19.41 6.24
N GLY A 146 9.10 -20.71 6.39
CA GLY A 146 10.16 -21.54 5.82
C GLY A 146 10.01 -21.66 4.30
N THR A 147 11.13 -21.63 3.57
CA THR A 147 11.19 -21.79 2.11
C THR A 147 12.22 -22.86 1.75
N PRO A 148 11.82 -24.14 1.63
CA PRO A 148 12.72 -25.22 1.19
C PRO A 148 13.32 -24.93 -0.18
N ASP A 149 14.39 -25.63 -0.54
CA ASP A 149 15.08 -25.46 -1.83
C ASP A 149 14.10 -25.64 -2.99
N GLY A 150 14.12 -24.69 -3.92
CA GLY A 150 13.23 -24.67 -5.08
C GLY A 150 11.82 -24.14 -4.82
N TRP A 151 11.47 -23.82 -3.57
CA TRP A 151 10.20 -23.23 -3.21
C TRP A 151 10.33 -21.74 -2.90
N LEU A 152 9.30 -20.96 -3.26
CA LEU A 152 9.19 -19.54 -2.97
C LEU A 152 7.81 -19.25 -2.39
N VAL A 153 7.71 -18.33 -1.46
CA VAL A 153 6.42 -17.69 -1.16
C VAL A 153 6.11 -16.73 -2.30
N SER A 154 5.02 -16.95 -3.01
CA SER A 154 4.61 -16.13 -4.16
C SER A 154 3.56 -15.09 -3.82
N ASN A 155 2.76 -15.33 -2.78
CA ASN A 155 1.75 -14.37 -2.32
C ASN A 155 1.49 -14.52 -0.82
N THR A 156 1.15 -13.41 -0.18
CA THR A 156 0.83 -13.35 1.25
C THR A 156 -0.37 -12.46 1.48
N GLN A 157 -1.39 -12.99 2.19
CA GLN A 157 -2.46 -12.16 2.75
C GLN A 157 -2.27 -12.06 4.25
N PHE A 158 -1.84 -10.89 4.74
CA PHE A 158 -1.47 -10.73 6.15
C PHE A 158 -1.43 -9.28 6.63
N PRO A 159 -1.81 -9.03 7.90
CA PRO A 159 -2.73 -9.85 8.66
C PRO A 159 -4.15 -9.74 8.10
N ARG A 160 -4.96 -10.74 8.38
CA ARG A 160 -6.39 -10.74 8.05
C ARG A 160 -7.16 -10.50 9.34
N ILE A 161 -7.82 -9.37 9.44
CA ILE A 161 -8.62 -9.00 10.63
C ILE A 161 -10.08 -8.89 10.23
N THR A 162 -10.89 -9.80 10.75
CA THR A 162 -12.32 -9.83 10.47
C THR A 162 -13.11 -9.30 11.66
N VAL A 163 -13.79 -8.19 11.46
CA VAL A 163 -14.64 -7.54 12.48
C VAL A 163 -16.10 -7.61 12.07
N THR A 164 -17.00 -7.59 13.04
CA THR A 164 -18.41 -7.34 12.79
C THR A 164 -18.54 -5.96 12.13
N ARG A 165 -19.29 -5.91 11.02
CA ARG A 165 -19.51 -4.63 10.32
C ARG A 165 -20.26 -3.65 11.23
N PRO A 166 -19.64 -2.51 11.58
CA PRO A 166 -20.31 -1.50 12.41
C PRO A 166 -21.51 -0.90 11.68
N ASP A 167 -22.47 -0.39 12.45
CA ASP A 167 -23.57 0.40 11.89
C ASP A 167 -23.02 1.65 11.18
N LYS A 168 -23.61 1.98 10.03
CA LYS A 168 -23.17 3.11 9.18
C LYS A 168 -21.70 3.05 8.80
N ALA A 169 -21.18 1.82 8.65
CA ALA A 169 -19.80 1.59 8.30
C ALA A 169 -19.45 2.19 6.93
N LYS A 170 -18.31 2.85 6.88
CA LYS A 170 -17.70 3.39 5.67
C LYS A 170 -16.26 2.90 5.55
N LEU A 171 -15.82 2.73 4.33
CA LEU A 171 -14.41 2.49 4.02
C LEU A 171 -13.81 3.76 3.45
N ILE A 172 -12.70 4.22 4.05
CA ILE A 172 -11.90 5.32 3.53
C ILE A 172 -10.64 4.73 2.92
N THR A 173 -10.36 5.10 1.68
CA THR A 173 -9.17 4.68 0.92
C THR A 173 -8.47 5.88 0.29
N SER A 174 -7.25 5.68 -0.16
CA SER A 174 -6.49 6.68 -0.91
C SER A 174 -6.69 6.59 -2.43
N ALA A 175 -7.75 5.90 -2.90
CA ALA A 175 -8.06 5.80 -4.32
C ALA A 175 -8.34 7.17 -4.94
N GLY A 176 -7.71 7.46 -6.08
CA GLY A 176 -7.80 8.76 -6.73
C GLY A 176 -7.34 9.89 -5.81
N TRP A 177 -8.26 10.77 -5.46
CA TRP A 177 -8.06 11.92 -4.55
C TRP A 177 -8.46 11.62 -3.10
N GLY A 178 -8.66 10.36 -2.79
CA GLY A 178 -9.32 9.87 -1.60
C GLY A 178 -10.78 9.50 -1.88
N ALA A 179 -11.20 8.32 -1.41
CA ALA A 179 -12.55 7.82 -1.63
C ALA A 179 -13.18 7.33 -0.33
N GLU A 180 -14.47 7.62 -0.20
CA GLU A 180 -15.32 7.11 0.88
C GLU A 180 -16.40 6.21 0.28
N TYR A 181 -16.48 4.97 0.75
CA TYR A 181 -17.47 3.99 0.31
C TYR A 181 -18.41 3.60 1.45
N ASN A 182 -19.70 3.66 1.22
CA ASN A 182 -20.69 3.10 2.14
C ASN A 182 -20.69 1.57 2.04
N LEU A 183 -20.52 0.89 3.17
CA LEU A 183 -20.45 -0.58 3.21
C LEU A 183 -21.84 -1.21 3.40
N SER A 184 -22.77 -0.94 2.49
CA SER A 184 -24.14 -1.44 2.58
C SER A 184 -24.32 -2.86 2.01
N ASN A 185 -23.52 -3.25 1.02
CA ASN A 185 -23.65 -4.51 0.30
C ASN A 185 -22.37 -5.33 0.34
N PRO A 186 -22.46 -6.68 0.30
CA PRO A 186 -21.31 -7.54 0.18
C PRO A 186 -20.53 -7.27 -1.11
N GLN A 187 -19.24 -6.94 -0.97
CA GLN A 187 -18.32 -6.78 -2.10
C GLN A 187 -16.88 -6.68 -1.59
N VAL A 188 -15.91 -6.79 -2.48
CA VAL A 188 -14.50 -6.58 -2.19
C VAL A 188 -14.07 -5.23 -2.76
N TYR A 189 -13.56 -4.37 -1.88
CA TYR A 189 -12.89 -3.13 -2.27
C TYR A 189 -11.40 -3.37 -2.30
N THR A 190 -10.74 -2.92 -3.36
CA THR A 190 -9.29 -3.03 -3.53
C THR A 190 -8.69 -1.66 -3.80
N SER A 191 -7.59 -1.36 -3.10
CA SER A 191 -6.76 -0.18 -3.30
C SER A 191 -5.33 -0.66 -3.57
N SER A 192 -4.90 -0.64 -4.83
CA SER A 192 -3.58 -1.12 -5.25
C SER A 192 -2.54 -0.03 -5.05
N TYR A 193 -1.56 -0.27 -4.17
CA TYR A 193 -0.48 0.64 -3.84
C TYR A 193 0.85 0.14 -4.43
N PRO A 194 1.74 1.01 -4.96
CA PRO A 194 1.50 2.41 -5.28
C PRO A 194 0.82 2.57 -6.64
N SER A 195 -0.30 3.25 -6.70
CA SER A 195 -0.98 3.58 -7.96
C SER A 195 -2.06 4.66 -7.77
N VAL A 196 -2.74 5.01 -8.85
CA VAL A 196 -3.91 5.90 -8.81
C VAL A 196 -5.06 5.34 -7.97
N THR A 197 -5.14 4.03 -7.77
CA THR A 197 -6.14 3.38 -6.89
C THR A 197 -5.70 3.25 -5.45
N GLY A 198 -4.44 3.60 -5.14
CA GLY A 198 -3.88 3.55 -3.80
C GLY A 198 -2.60 4.38 -3.70
N SER A 199 -2.71 5.65 -3.30
CA SER A 199 -1.57 6.56 -3.12
C SER A 199 -0.98 6.54 -1.71
N MET A 200 -1.66 5.90 -0.76
CA MET A 200 -1.23 5.74 0.63
C MET A 200 -1.39 4.29 1.07
N GLN A 201 -0.54 3.85 1.98
CA GLN A 201 -0.46 2.47 2.45
C GLN A 201 -1.43 2.21 3.61
N LEU A 202 -2.72 2.52 3.43
CA LEU A 202 -3.72 2.36 4.49
C LEU A 202 -5.14 2.11 3.97
N LEU A 203 -5.94 1.51 4.87
CA LEU A 203 -7.40 1.52 4.85
C LEU A 203 -7.91 1.99 6.21
N LEU A 204 -9.05 2.66 6.22
CA LEU A 204 -9.73 3.03 7.45
C LEU A 204 -11.18 2.57 7.40
N LEU A 205 -11.56 1.71 8.35
CA LEU A 205 -12.95 1.33 8.56
C LEU A 205 -13.56 2.31 9.56
N HIS A 206 -14.43 3.19 9.07
CA HIS A 206 -14.97 4.32 9.79
C HIS A 206 -16.47 4.16 10.09
N ASN A 207 -16.87 4.66 11.24
CA ASN A 207 -18.27 4.89 11.61
C ASN A 207 -18.37 6.10 12.56
N PRO A 208 -19.56 6.54 12.99
CA PRO A 208 -19.68 7.68 13.90
C PRO A 208 -18.93 7.57 15.23
N ASP A 209 -18.62 6.35 15.70
CA ASP A 209 -17.89 6.13 16.95
C ASP A 209 -16.37 6.31 16.81
N GLY A 210 -15.84 6.28 15.58
CA GLY A 210 -14.40 6.38 15.30
C GLY A 210 -13.96 5.58 14.09
N SER A 211 -12.65 5.26 14.03
CA SER A 211 -12.07 4.57 12.88
C SER A 211 -11.04 3.50 13.30
N VAL A 212 -11.18 2.31 12.73
CA VAL A 212 -10.09 1.34 12.71
C VAL A 212 -9.07 1.80 11.67
N TYR A 213 -7.83 1.92 12.08
CA TYR A 213 -6.67 2.19 11.25
C TYR A 213 -5.96 0.88 10.94
N TYR A 214 -5.80 0.60 9.65
CA TYR A 214 -5.09 -0.56 9.14
C TYR A 214 -4.10 -0.08 8.08
N ALA A 215 -2.80 -0.25 8.31
CA ALA A 215 -1.75 0.27 7.43
C ALA A 215 -0.50 -0.59 7.45
N THR A 216 0.37 -0.43 6.45
CA THR A 216 1.72 -0.99 6.46
C THR A 216 2.76 0.11 6.61
N GLU A 217 3.87 -0.20 7.31
CA GLU A 217 5.01 0.70 7.47
C GLU A 217 6.17 0.31 6.54
N ASP A 218 5.85 0.17 5.26
CA ASP A 218 6.82 -0.15 4.22
C ASP A 218 7.50 1.13 3.68
N ARG A 219 8.81 1.24 3.94
CA ARG A 219 9.61 2.41 3.52
C ARG A 219 10.09 2.34 2.08
N GLU A 220 9.97 1.17 1.44
CA GLU A 220 10.41 0.94 0.07
C GLU A 220 9.28 1.08 -0.96
N ALA A 221 8.05 1.34 -0.49
CA ALA A 221 6.85 1.47 -1.33
C ALA A 221 6.59 0.26 -2.25
N CYS A 222 6.85 -0.94 -1.77
CA CYS A 222 6.61 -2.17 -2.54
C CYS A 222 5.12 -2.35 -2.88
N GLY A 223 4.85 -2.95 -4.03
CA GLY A 223 3.51 -3.19 -4.52
C GLY A 223 2.69 -4.10 -3.59
N LYS A 224 1.47 -3.68 -3.27
CA LYS A 224 0.50 -4.44 -2.48
C LYS A 224 -0.93 -3.94 -2.69
N ASP A 225 -1.88 -4.85 -2.56
CA ASP A 225 -3.29 -4.51 -2.55
C ASP A 225 -3.79 -4.41 -1.10
N PHE A 226 -4.38 -3.29 -0.76
CA PHE A 226 -5.19 -3.17 0.45
C PHE A 226 -6.61 -3.56 0.11
N ARG A 227 -7.14 -4.55 0.82
CA ARG A 227 -8.49 -5.07 0.54
C ARG A 227 -9.39 -4.99 1.76
N ALA A 228 -10.66 -4.63 1.51
CA ALA A 228 -11.74 -4.78 2.46
C ALA A 228 -12.78 -5.72 1.85
N ALA A 229 -12.86 -6.95 2.34
CA ALA A 229 -13.88 -7.91 1.95
C ALA A 229 -15.10 -7.73 2.85
N VAL A 230 -16.16 -7.16 2.30
CA VAL A 230 -17.42 -6.88 2.99
C VAL A 230 -18.37 -8.05 2.79
N GLY A 231 -18.77 -8.67 3.89
CA GLY A 231 -19.84 -9.65 3.95
C GLY A 231 -21.15 -9.06 4.50
N ASP A 232 -22.17 -9.88 4.70
CA ASP A 232 -23.48 -9.42 5.22
C ASP A 232 -23.36 -8.74 6.59
N LYS A 233 -22.55 -9.31 7.49
CA LYS A 233 -22.39 -8.83 8.87
C LYS A 233 -20.92 -8.59 9.26
N SER A 234 -19.99 -8.72 8.34
CA SER A 234 -18.55 -8.65 8.64
C SER A 234 -17.78 -7.83 7.62
N VAL A 235 -16.62 -7.35 8.04
CA VAL A 235 -15.60 -6.74 7.16
C VAL A 235 -14.26 -7.37 7.51
N THR A 236 -13.60 -7.95 6.51
CA THR A 236 -12.21 -8.40 6.63
C THR A 236 -11.29 -7.37 6.00
N LEU A 237 -10.41 -6.80 6.82
CA LEU A 237 -9.31 -5.95 6.36
C LEU A 237 -8.07 -6.82 6.17
N LEU A 238 -7.40 -6.66 5.04
CA LEU A 238 -6.18 -7.42 4.72
C LEU A 238 -5.30 -6.66 3.73
N THR A 239 -4.01 -6.99 3.72
CA THR A 239 -3.13 -6.75 2.57
C THR A 239 -2.95 -8.03 1.79
N ASP A 240 -2.93 -7.92 0.46
CA ASP A 240 -2.63 -8.99 -0.48
C ASP A 240 -1.35 -8.59 -1.23
N ILE A 241 -0.29 -9.35 -1.03
CA ILE A 241 1.06 -8.96 -1.39
C ILE A 241 1.67 -10.02 -2.27
N VAL A 242 2.00 -9.66 -3.51
CA VAL A 242 2.86 -10.49 -4.36
C VAL A 242 4.27 -10.42 -3.79
N ALA A 243 4.76 -11.57 -3.32
CA ALA A 243 6.05 -11.62 -2.66
C ALA A 243 7.20 -11.52 -3.65
N SER A 244 8.22 -10.75 -3.29
CA SER A 244 9.48 -10.68 -4.02
C SER A 244 10.39 -11.83 -3.59
N GLU A 245 11.09 -12.42 -4.55
CA GLU A 245 12.15 -13.41 -4.26
C GLU A 245 13.22 -12.85 -3.33
N GLY A 246 13.52 -11.56 -3.44
CA GLY A 246 14.49 -10.87 -2.58
C GLY A 246 14.08 -10.76 -1.09
N TRP A 247 12.86 -11.15 -0.73
CA TRP A 247 12.42 -11.24 0.67
C TRP A 247 12.64 -12.65 1.27
N SER A 248 13.22 -13.54 0.50
CA SER A 248 13.65 -14.87 0.94
C SER A 248 15.16 -14.88 1.18
N ASP A 249 15.59 -15.31 2.35
CA ASP A 249 16.98 -15.63 2.62
C ASP A 249 17.21 -17.09 2.29
N HIS A 250 17.89 -17.34 1.17
CA HIS A 250 18.20 -18.69 0.68
C HIS A 250 19.16 -19.44 1.60
N THR A 251 19.97 -18.74 2.42
CA THR A 251 20.89 -19.38 3.38
C THR A 251 20.13 -19.95 4.57
N SER A 252 19.26 -19.16 5.16
CA SER A 252 18.40 -19.59 6.27
C SER A 252 17.13 -20.29 5.83
N LYS A 253 16.85 -20.33 4.52
CA LYS A 253 15.64 -20.90 3.92
C LYS A 253 14.38 -20.31 4.54
N THR A 254 14.33 -18.98 4.68
CA THR A 254 13.23 -18.27 5.28
C THR A 254 12.75 -17.11 4.40
N PHE A 255 11.45 -16.94 4.36
CA PHE A 255 10.76 -15.77 3.84
C PHE A 255 10.31 -14.90 5.02
N ALA A 256 10.40 -13.59 4.89
CA ALA A 256 9.83 -12.64 5.84
C ALA A 256 9.32 -11.39 5.10
N LEU A 257 8.14 -10.90 5.49
CA LEU A 257 7.74 -9.56 5.06
C LEU A 257 8.68 -8.53 5.69
N PRO A 258 9.28 -7.63 4.90
CA PRO A 258 10.30 -6.70 5.40
C PRO A 258 9.73 -5.50 6.18
N TRP A 259 8.42 -5.44 6.38
CA TRP A 259 7.72 -4.38 7.15
C TRP A 259 6.58 -4.95 7.97
N PRO A 260 6.22 -4.31 9.09
CA PRO A 260 5.03 -4.67 9.84
C PRO A 260 3.75 -4.09 9.21
N THR A 261 2.63 -4.76 9.45
CA THR A 261 1.31 -4.14 9.37
C THR A 261 0.93 -3.63 10.75
N VAL A 262 0.35 -2.44 10.80
CA VAL A 262 -0.05 -1.77 12.04
C VAL A 262 -1.55 -1.57 12.11
N ILE A 263 -2.12 -1.80 13.30
CA ILE A 263 -3.57 -1.70 13.52
C ILE A 263 -3.81 -0.86 14.77
N GLY A 264 -4.68 0.13 14.66
CA GLY A 264 -5.08 1.03 15.74
C GLY A 264 -6.54 1.43 15.66
N TYR A 265 -7.00 2.22 16.67
CA TYR A 265 -8.34 2.79 16.67
C TYR A 265 -8.30 4.23 17.16
N SER A 266 -8.86 5.15 16.35
CA SER A 266 -9.06 6.55 16.73
C SER A 266 -10.53 6.84 17.01
N HIS A 267 -10.84 7.36 18.19
CA HIS A 267 -12.15 7.86 18.55
C HIS A 267 -12.52 9.16 17.83
N LEU A 268 -11.53 9.90 17.33
CA LEU A 268 -11.71 11.17 16.64
C LEU A 268 -11.91 11.00 15.12
N GLY A 269 -11.92 9.75 14.64
CA GLY A 269 -12.20 9.42 13.25
C GLY A 269 -10.95 9.23 12.38
N TRP A 270 -11.19 9.15 11.07
CA TRP A 270 -10.16 8.75 10.12
C TRP A 270 -9.09 9.84 9.89
N GLN A 271 -9.46 11.13 9.94
CA GLN A 271 -8.50 12.24 9.79
C GLN A 271 -7.47 12.24 10.91
N ASP A 272 -7.93 12.02 12.15
CA ASP A 272 -7.03 11.91 13.30
C ASP A 272 -6.11 10.71 13.15
N ALA A 273 -6.62 9.53 12.81
CA ALA A 273 -5.81 8.34 12.59
C ALA A 273 -4.72 8.55 11.52
N ALA A 274 -5.08 9.15 10.37
CA ALA A 274 -4.13 9.45 9.31
C ALA A 274 -3.08 10.49 9.74
N THR A 275 -3.49 11.52 10.47
CA THR A 275 -2.58 12.59 10.91
C THR A 275 -1.66 12.12 12.05
N LYS A 276 -2.20 11.35 12.99
CA LYS A 276 -1.50 10.91 14.19
C LYS A 276 -0.52 9.78 13.92
N TRP A 277 -0.85 8.83 13.03
CA TRP A 277 -0.06 7.62 12.81
C TRP A 277 0.57 7.54 11.43
N TYR A 278 -0.20 7.77 10.36
CA TYR A 278 0.34 7.65 9.01
C TYR A 278 1.31 8.78 8.64
N ARG A 279 0.98 10.01 8.99
CA ARG A 279 1.84 11.17 8.70
C ARG A 279 3.24 11.06 9.33
N PRO A 280 3.42 10.70 10.63
CA PRO A 280 4.76 10.48 11.19
C PRO A 280 5.53 9.36 10.49
N PHE A 281 4.85 8.27 10.10
CA PHE A 281 5.48 7.22 9.31
C PHE A 281 6.02 7.76 7.99
N THR A 282 5.26 8.62 7.27
CA THR A 282 5.73 9.17 5.98
C THR A 282 7.03 9.97 6.13
N PHE A 283 7.28 10.61 7.26
CA PHE A 283 8.54 11.34 7.50
C PHE A 283 9.75 10.41 7.62
N THR A 284 9.56 9.12 7.78
CA THR A 284 10.64 8.11 7.78
C THR A 284 10.95 7.56 6.39
N THR A 285 10.19 7.94 5.38
CA THR A 285 10.31 7.45 4.00
C THR A 285 11.11 8.42 3.12
N GLU A 286 11.64 7.94 2.01
CA GLU A 286 12.36 8.80 1.06
C GLU A 286 11.45 9.91 0.50
N TRP A 287 10.19 9.59 0.19
CA TRP A 287 9.25 10.56 -0.39
C TRP A 287 8.69 11.57 0.60
N GLY A 288 8.72 11.28 1.90
CA GLY A 288 8.15 12.17 2.95
C GLY A 288 9.17 12.83 3.86
N SER A 289 10.43 12.37 3.88
CA SER A 289 11.46 12.83 4.84
C SER A 289 11.89 14.28 4.66
N LYS A 290 11.73 14.83 3.44
CA LYS A 290 12.13 16.21 3.12
C LYS A 290 10.91 17.06 2.76
N PRO A 291 10.73 18.21 3.40
CA PRO A 291 9.69 19.17 2.98
C PRO A 291 9.89 19.60 1.52
N LEU A 292 8.80 19.92 0.83
CA LEU A 292 8.83 20.31 -0.57
C LEU A 292 9.81 21.48 -0.81
N ALA A 293 9.79 22.47 0.06
CA ALA A 293 10.67 23.66 -0.02
C ALA A 293 12.17 23.35 0.13
N SER A 294 12.55 22.20 0.70
CA SER A 294 13.95 21.77 0.83
C SER A 294 14.43 20.89 -0.32
N ARG A 295 13.54 20.54 -1.26
CA ARG A 295 13.88 19.77 -2.47
C ARG A 295 14.40 20.73 -3.54
N ASN A 296 15.24 20.21 -4.41
CA ASN A 296 15.73 20.98 -5.56
C ASN A 296 14.65 21.11 -6.64
N ILE A 297 13.55 21.80 -6.30
CA ILE A 297 12.44 22.08 -7.22
C ILE A 297 12.67 23.47 -7.79
N PRO A 298 12.64 23.65 -9.12
CA PRO A 298 12.75 24.97 -9.74
C PRO A 298 11.70 25.94 -9.19
N GLN A 299 12.12 27.16 -8.85
CA GLN A 299 11.24 28.15 -8.26
C GLN A 299 10.01 28.44 -9.14
N TRP A 300 10.21 28.46 -10.47
CA TRP A 300 9.11 28.64 -11.41
C TRP A 300 7.98 27.62 -11.24
N LEU A 301 8.32 26.36 -10.89
CA LEU A 301 7.31 25.31 -10.66
C LEU A 301 6.56 25.52 -9.35
N LEU A 302 7.25 26.03 -8.31
CA LEU A 302 6.63 26.41 -7.03
C LEU A 302 5.72 27.63 -7.15
N ASP A 303 6.05 28.57 -8.07
CA ASP A 303 5.29 29.80 -8.31
C ASP A 303 4.12 29.60 -9.27
N THR A 304 3.88 28.37 -9.74
CA THR A 304 2.80 28.06 -10.68
C THR A 304 1.43 28.24 -10.03
N ASP A 305 0.64 29.15 -10.54
CA ASP A 305 -0.74 29.38 -10.10
C ASP A 305 -1.77 28.64 -10.96
N THR A 306 -1.47 28.53 -12.25
CA THR A 306 -2.44 28.01 -13.24
C THR A 306 -1.78 27.05 -14.23
N TRP A 307 -2.38 25.90 -14.39
CA TRP A 307 -2.05 24.93 -15.44
C TRP A 307 -3.13 24.95 -16.52
N ILE A 308 -2.76 25.21 -17.77
CA ILE A 308 -3.64 25.04 -18.92
C ILE A 308 -3.22 23.83 -19.73
N ARG A 309 -4.20 23.05 -20.22
CA ARG A 309 -3.96 21.92 -21.08
C ARG A 309 -4.20 22.28 -22.54
N ALA A 310 -3.13 22.39 -23.32
CA ALA A 310 -3.19 22.55 -24.75
C ALA A 310 -3.23 21.17 -25.46
N LYS A 311 -3.95 21.08 -26.58
CA LYS A 311 -4.10 19.83 -27.33
C LYS A 311 -3.95 20.08 -28.82
N GLY A 312 -2.84 19.64 -29.40
CA GLY A 312 -2.54 19.85 -30.83
C GLY A 312 -1.73 21.10 -31.10
N VAL A 313 -1.35 21.29 -32.36
CA VAL A 313 -0.54 22.41 -32.86
C VAL A 313 -1.25 23.00 -34.08
N ASN A 314 -1.89 24.15 -33.92
CA ASN A 314 -2.59 24.92 -34.95
C ASN A 314 -2.93 26.32 -34.40
N ASP A 315 -3.40 27.23 -35.28
CA ASP A 315 -3.69 28.61 -34.91
C ASP A 315 -4.79 28.77 -33.87
N THR A 316 -5.77 27.87 -33.83
CA THR A 316 -6.83 27.88 -32.82
C THR A 316 -6.24 27.63 -31.44
N VAL A 317 -5.36 26.64 -31.31
CA VAL A 317 -4.68 26.30 -30.04
C VAL A 317 -3.72 27.44 -29.66
N ARG A 318 -2.94 27.98 -30.61
CA ARG A 318 -2.05 29.16 -30.42
C ARG A 318 -2.84 30.34 -29.83
N THR A 319 -3.96 30.68 -30.46
CA THR A 319 -4.83 31.77 -30.01
C THR A 319 -5.39 31.52 -28.59
N ALA A 320 -5.87 30.27 -28.34
CA ALA A 320 -6.42 29.91 -27.04
C ALA A 320 -5.37 29.98 -25.91
N VAL A 321 -4.17 29.47 -26.16
CA VAL A 321 -3.04 29.54 -25.22
C VAL A 321 -2.67 31.00 -24.92
N ASN A 322 -2.53 31.84 -25.94
CA ASN A 322 -2.20 33.24 -25.78
C ASN A 322 -3.28 33.98 -24.99
N LYS A 323 -4.57 33.77 -25.27
CA LYS A 323 -5.68 34.35 -24.49
C LYS A 323 -5.68 33.88 -23.03
N ALA A 324 -5.36 32.62 -22.75
CA ALA A 324 -5.26 32.15 -21.38
C ALA A 324 -4.12 32.83 -20.64
N ILE A 325 -2.97 33.01 -21.28
CA ILE A 325 -1.84 33.76 -20.69
C ILE A 325 -2.19 35.25 -20.46
N ASP A 326 -2.95 35.88 -21.38
CA ASP A 326 -3.45 37.23 -21.17
C ASP A 326 -4.34 37.35 -19.94
N LEU A 327 -5.15 36.31 -19.68
CA LEU A 327 -6.10 36.28 -18.57
C LEU A 327 -5.44 35.94 -17.22
N TYR A 328 -4.54 34.95 -17.20
CA TYR A 328 -3.97 34.42 -15.97
C TYR A 328 -2.56 34.90 -15.65
N GLY A 329 -1.85 35.48 -16.61
CA GLY A 329 -0.53 36.10 -16.42
C GLY A 329 0.63 35.10 -16.51
N LYS A 330 1.82 35.59 -16.08
CA LYS A 330 3.11 34.90 -16.25
C LYS A 330 3.30 33.64 -15.44
N ASN A 331 2.49 33.42 -14.38
CA ASN A 331 2.55 32.17 -13.60
C ASN A 331 1.69 31.03 -14.19
N THR A 332 1.38 31.17 -15.50
CA THR A 332 0.62 30.18 -16.26
C THR A 332 1.56 29.19 -16.92
N PHE A 333 1.20 27.89 -16.81
CA PHE A 333 1.94 26.80 -17.42
C PHE A 333 1.10 26.08 -18.45
N VAL A 334 1.75 25.65 -19.51
CA VAL A 334 1.10 24.92 -20.60
C VAL A 334 1.54 23.46 -20.60
N HIS A 335 0.65 22.59 -20.18
CA HIS A 335 0.78 21.15 -20.35
C HIS A 335 0.27 20.78 -21.74
N TRP A 336 1.18 20.36 -22.62
CA TRP A 336 0.89 20.27 -24.05
C TRP A 336 0.82 18.84 -24.56
N TYR A 337 -0.34 18.41 -25.05
CA TYR A 337 -0.60 17.13 -25.69
C TYR A 337 -0.58 17.23 -27.21
N PHE A 338 -0.40 16.09 -27.93
CA PHE A 338 -0.50 15.98 -29.40
C PHE A 338 0.46 16.91 -30.15
N TRP A 339 1.62 17.15 -29.57
CA TRP A 339 2.67 18.00 -30.15
C TRP A 339 3.56 17.26 -31.16
N HIS A 340 3.61 15.90 -31.08
CA HIS A 340 4.39 15.03 -31.94
C HIS A 340 3.66 14.74 -33.26
N HIS A 341 4.43 14.29 -34.28
CA HIS A 341 3.92 14.05 -35.62
C HIS A 341 2.96 12.86 -35.68
N HIS A 342 3.29 11.76 -35.00
CA HIS A 342 2.48 10.55 -35.00
C HIS A 342 1.12 10.75 -34.33
N PRO A 343 0.10 9.92 -34.67
CA PRO A 343 -1.15 9.90 -33.93
C PRO A 343 -0.93 9.56 -32.47
N TYR A 344 -1.84 10.04 -31.61
CA TYR A 344 -1.75 9.81 -30.17
C TYR A 344 -1.87 8.33 -29.83
N ASP A 345 -1.12 7.88 -28.81
CA ASP A 345 -0.98 6.48 -28.38
C ASP A 345 -0.41 5.53 -29.47
N THR A 346 0.38 6.06 -30.39
CA THR A 346 1.10 5.27 -31.40
C THR A 346 2.57 5.65 -31.45
N HIS A 347 3.41 4.73 -31.93
CA HIS A 347 4.85 4.91 -32.15
C HIS A 347 5.66 5.35 -30.91
N TYR A 348 5.12 5.22 -29.71
CA TYR A 348 5.90 5.53 -28.50
C TYR A 348 7.13 4.63 -28.39
N PRO A 349 8.30 5.15 -27.96
CA PRO A 349 8.61 6.51 -27.56
C PRO A 349 9.14 7.43 -28.70
N ASP A 350 8.92 7.11 -29.97
CA ASP A 350 9.43 7.82 -31.14
C ASP A 350 8.63 9.11 -31.37
N TYR A 351 8.74 10.08 -30.46
CA TYR A 351 7.95 11.33 -30.46
C TYR A 351 8.37 12.35 -31.53
N PHE A 352 9.59 12.22 -32.07
CA PHE A 352 10.05 13.14 -33.11
C PHE A 352 9.82 12.60 -34.52
N PRO A 353 9.61 13.52 -35.52
CA PRO A 353 9.67 14.98 -35.39
C PRO A 353 8.47 15.55 -34.63
N ALA A 354 8.66 16.73 -34.02
CA ALA A 354 7.57 17.54 -33.53
C ALA A 354 6.72 18.05 -34.72
N LYS A 355 5.45 18.38 -34.49
CA LYS A 355 4.62 19.06 -35.50
C LYS A 355 5.23 20.39 -35.88
N THR A 356 5.04 20.78 -37.14
CA THR A 356 5.39 22.10 -37.65
C THR A 356 4.81 23.17 -36.73
N ASP A 357 5.54 24.25 -36.52
CA ASP A 357 5.20 25.39 -35.67
C ASP A 357 5.22 25.14 -34.16
N PHE A 358 5.40 23.89 -33.67
CA PHE A 358 5.37 23.64 -32.24
C PHE A 358 6.51 24.35 -31.48
N ALA A 359 7.73 24.32 -32.04
CA ALA A 359 8.87 25.03 -31.44
C ALA A 359 8.66 26.53 -31.38
N GLU A 360 8.02 27.12 -32.40
CA GLU A 360 7.65 28.55 -32.44
C GLU A 360 6.61 28.88 -31.36
N MET A 361 5.55 28.07 -31.24
CA MET A 361 4.52 28.25 -30.20
C MET A 361 5.08 28.16 -28.80
N ILE A 362 6.06 27.26 -28.55
CA ILE A 362 6.79 27.22 -27.27
C ILE A 362 7.61 28.49 -27.07
N ALA A 363 8.26 29.02 -28.11
CA ALA A 363 9.04 30.25 -28.01
C ALA A 363 8.14 31.44 -27.63
N GLU A 364 6.96 31.60 -28.24
CA GLU A 364 5.95 32.59 -27.90
C GLU A 364 5.55 32.55 -26.42
N VAL A 365 5.25 31.34 -25.91
CA VAL A 365 4.91 31.10 -24.49
C VAL A 365 6.07 31.55 -23.57
N ARG A 366 7.29 31.17 -23.93
CA ARG A 366 8.49 31.51 -23.16
C ARG A 366 8.79 33.01 -23.15
N GLU A 367 8.65 33.70 -24.29
CA GLU A 367 8.85 35.16 -24.41
C GLU A 367 7.90 35.95 -23.50
N ARG A 368 6.73 35.36 -23.19
CA ARG A 368 5.77 35.92 -22.24
C ARG A 368 6.07 35.58 -20.77
N GLY A 369 7.21 34.92 -20.49
CA GLY A 369 7.63 34.53 -19.15
C GLY A 369 6.86 33.30 -18.61
N CYS A 370 6.13 32.61 -19.47
CA CYS A 370 5.41 31.40 -19.14
C CYS A 370 6.22 30.13 -19.46
N HIS A 371 5.76 28.97 -19.02
CA HIS A 371 6.50 27.72 -19.15
C HIS A 371 5.69 26.65 -19.88
N THR A 372 6.38 25.78 -20.59
CA THR A 372 5.76 24.67 -21.33
C THR A 372 6.33 23.34 -20.88
N VAL A 373 5.43 22.37 -20.68
CA VAL A 373 5.71 21.01 -20.28
C VAL A 373 4.97 20.05 -21.25
N PRO A 374 5.63 19.58 -22.31
CA PRO A 374 5.02 18.65 -23.24
C PRO A 374 4.83 17.26 -22.60
N TYR A 375 3.78 16.58 -23.03
CA TYR A 375 3.42 15.24 -22.62
C TYR A 375 4.30 14.19 -23.32
N ILE A 376 4.76 13.20 -22.57
CA ILE A 376 5.24 11.93 -23.08
C ILE A 376 4.66 10.79 -22.23
N ASN A 377 4.58 9.59 -22.82
CA ASN A 377 4.27 8.38 -22.07
C ASN A 377 5.58 7.73 -21.57
N GLY A 378 5.67 7.43 -20.28
CA GLY A 378 6.87 6.84 -19.66
C GLY A 378 6.80 5.33 -19.49
N ARG A 379 5.78 4.66 -20.05
CA ARG A 379 5.50 3.25 -19.75
C ARG A 379 5.25 2.39 -20.99
N LEU A 380 4.75 2.96 -22.07
CA LEU A 380 4.32 2.22 -23.23
C LEU A 380 5.35 2.27 -24.36
N TRP A 381 5.57 1.12 -24.99
CA TRP A 381 6.39 1.00 -26.19
C TRP A 381 5.57 0.34 -27.30
N ASP A 382 5.37 1.05 -28.40
CA ASP A 382 4.65 0.53 -29.56
C ASP A 382 5.54 -0.45 -30.32
N PRO A 383 5.16 -1.73 -30.46
CA PRO A 383 5.93 -2.70 -31.23
C PRO A 383 6.12 -2.34 -32.70
N ALA A 384 5.28 -1.45 -33.26
CA ALA A 384 5.40 -0.94 -34.63
C ALA A 384 6.34 0.27 -34.76
N SER A 385 6.89 0.80 -33.65
CA SER A 385 7.87 1.87 -33.69
C SER A 385 9.24 1.36 -34.20
N ASP A 386 9.97 2.20 -34.90
CA ASP A 386 11.30 1.85 -35.41
C ASP A 386 12.26 1.49 -34.27
N SER A 387 12.17 2.19 -33.18
CA SER A 387 12.99 1.97 -31.99
C SER A 387 12.75 0.60 -31.33
N TYR A 388 11.54 0.04 -31.38
CA TYR A 388 11.23 -1.23 -30.74
C TYR A 388 12.03 -2.40 -31.31
N ALA A 389 12.04 -2.52 -32.65
CA ALA A 389 12.80 -3.55 -33.33
C ALA A 389 14.31 -3.31 -33.23
N ALA A 390 14.76 -2.05 -33.44
CA ALA A 390 16.17 -1.68 -33.46
C ALA A 390 16.86 -1.90 -32.11
N LEU A 391 16.15 -1.69 -31.00
CA LEU A 391 16.70 -1.75 -29.64
C LEU A 391 16.27 -3.00 -28.86
N ASN A 392 15.61 -3.98 -29.52
CA ASN A 392 15.07 -5.16 -28.84
C ASN A 392 14.15 -4.80 -27.67
N GLY A 393 13.10 -4.02 -27.95
CA GLY A 393 12.15 -3.51 -26.97
C GLY A 393 11.51 -4.58 -26.09
N ALA A 394 11.37 -5.81 -26.62
CA ALA A 394 10.87 -6.95 -25.86
C ALA A 394 11.73 -7.29 -24.62
N SER A 395 13.03 -6.93 -24.63
CA SER A 395 13.92 -7.15 -23.48
C SER A 395 13.66 -6.20 -22.30
N ALA A 396 13.07 -5.04 -22.59
CA ALA A 396 12.69 -4.05 -21.59
C ALA A 396 11.21 -4.18 -21.13
N SER A 397 10.46 -5.11 -21.71
CA SER A 397 9.03 -5.26 -21.46
C SER A 397 8.73 -6.13 -20.24
N CYS A 398 7.68 -5.78 -19.50
CA CYS A 398 7.11 -6.61 -18.43
C CYS A 398 6.55 -7.91 -19.03
N ARG A 399 6.60 -8.97 -18.23
CA ARG A 399 6.09 -10.28 -18.61
C ARG A 399 5.07 -10.79 -17.61
N LYS A 400 4.09 -11.51 -18.13
CA LYS A 400 3.15 -12.27 -17.32
C LYS A 400 3.83 -13.51 -16.73
N PRO A 401 3.21 -14.17 -15.74
CA PRO A 401 3.77 -15.41 -15.15
C PRO A 401 4.04 -16.53 -16.15
N ASP A 402 3.33 -16.57 -17.29
CA ASP A 402 3.51 -17.53 -18.38
C ASP A 402 4.67 -17.16 -19.34
N GLY A 403 5.38 -16.07 -19.06
CA GLY A 403 6.49 -15.56 -19.88
C GLY A 403 6.07 -14.71 -21.08
N THR A 404 4.79 -14.59 -21.38
CA THR A 404 4.28 -13.72 -22.45
C THR A 404 4.41 -12.24 -22.07
N LEU A 405 4.53 -11.36 -23.08
CA LEU A 405 4.62 -9.92 -22.84
C LEU A 405 3.32 -9.38 -22.25
N TYR A 406 3.47 -8.51 -21.25
CA TYR A 406 2.33 -7.72 -20.77
C TYR A 406 2.08 -6.57 -21.76
N THR A 407 0.83 -6.47 -22.20
CA THR A 407 0.42 -5.49 -23.23
C THR A 407 -0.84 -4.76 -22.81
N GLU A 408 -0.97 -3.52 -23.27
CA GLU A 408 -2.16 -2.68 -23.08
C GLU A 408 -2.65 -2.12 -24.42
N ILE A 409 -3.96 -2.01 -24.54
CA ILE A 409 -4.63 -1.42 -25.69
C ILE A 409 -5.51 -0.26 -25.25
N TYR A 410 -5.39 0.87 -25.95
CA TYR A 410 -6.25 2.02 -25.73
C TYR A 410 -7.28 2.13 -26.82
N PRO A 411 -8.55 2.44 -26.49
CA PRO A 411 -9.66 2.44 -27.47
C PRO A 411 -9.43 3.37 -28.65
N THR A 412 -8.69 4.47 -28.44
CA THR A 412 -8.44 5.51 -29.46
C THR A 412 -7.48 5.02 -30.54
N SER A 413 -6.33 4.50 -30.16
CA SER A 413 -5.28 4.06 -31.11
C SER A 413 -5.49 2.63 -31.59
N LYS A 414 -6.05 1.77 -30.73
CA LYS A 414 -6.16 0.31 -30.90
C LYS A 414 -4.78 -0.38 -31.08
N VAL A 415 -3.70 0.30 -30.73
CA VAL A 415 -2.35 -0.26 -30.73
C VAL A 415 -2.17 -1.14 -29.50
N LEU A 416 -1.63 -2.33 -29.72
CA LEU A 416 -1.26 -3.25 -28.67
C LEU A 416 0.15 -2.89 -28.16
N ASN A 417 0.20 -1.90 -27.26
CA ASN A 417 1.46 -1.42 -26.71
C ASN A 417 2.07 -2.44 -25.76
N SER A 418 3.38 -2.64 -25.83
CA SER A 418 4.15 -3.36 -24.84
C SER A 418 4.34 -2.48 -23.60
N VAL A 419 4.10 -3.04 -22.42
CA VAL A 419 4.32 -2.34 -21.16
C VAL A 419 5.78 -2.53 -20.73
N THR A 420 6.51 -1.44 -20.55
CA THR A 420 7.94 -1.49 -20.19
C THR A 420 8.14 -1.57 -18.68
N CYS A 421 9.22 -2.23 -18.29
CA CYS A 421 9.66 -2.28 -16.90
C CYS A 421 10.41 -0.99 -16.55
N PRO A 422 9.98 -0.21 -15.56
CA PRO A 422 10.68 1.03 -15.18
C PRO A 422 12.07 0.78 -14.57
N ALA A 423 12.36 -0.45 -14.12
CA ALA A 423 13.69 -0.85 -13.65
C ALA A 423 14.67 -1.21 -14.81
N SER A 424 14.17 -1.36 -16.04
CA SER A 424 15.00 -1.66 -17.20
C SER A 424 15.95 -0.50 -17.51
N LYS A 425 17.26 -0.76 -17.52
CA LYS A 425 18.28 0.25 -17.86
C LYS A 425 18.14 0.76 -19.30
N LEU A 426 17.71 -0.13 -20.22
CA LEU A 426 17.41 0.25 -21.59
C LEU A 426 16.29 1.30 -21.63
N TRP A 427 15.15 1.02 -20.96
CA TRP A 427 14.04 1.96 -20.93
C TRP A 427 14.37 3.28 -20.24
N GLN A 428 15.08 3.23 -19.10
CA GLN A 428 15.56 4.42 -18.42
C GLN A 428 16.43 5.30 -19.34
N GLY A 429 17.34 4.68 -20.11
CA GLY A 429 18.17 5.39 -21.10
C GLY A 429 17.33 6.07 -22.18
N ILE A 430 16.40 5.35 -22.79
CA ILE A 430 15.52 5.87 -23.85
C ILE A 430 14.72 7.09 -23.37
N ILE A 431 14.08 6.99 -22.20
CA ILE A 431 13.28 8.12 -21.65
C ILE A 431 14.21 9.30 -21.29
N THR A 432 15.38 9.04 -20.74
CA THR A 432 16.36 10.09 -20.43
C THR A 432 16.80 10.83 -21.70
N ASP A 433 17.16 10.10 -22.74
CA ASP A 433 17.61 10.68 -24.02
C ASP A 433 16.48 11.48 -24.69
N LEU A 434 15.24 10.96 -24.62
CA LEU A 434 14.05 11.66 -25.13
C LEU A 434 13.82 12.98 -24.39
N VAL A 435 13.88 12.98 -23.05
CA VAL A 435 13.73 14.22 -22.24
C VAL A 435 14.80 15.24 -22.60
N ILE A 436 16.06 14.80 -22.71
CA ILE A 436 17.19 15.65 -23.12
C ILE A 436 16.97 16.22 -24.52
N LYS A 437 16.50 15.41 -25.46
CA LYS A 437 16.21 15.85 -26.84
C LYS A 437 15.09 16.89 -26.87
N ILE A 438 13.99 16.66 -26.16
CA ILE A 438 12.88 17.62 -26.03
C ILE A 438 13.40 18.97 -25.49
N GLN A 439 14.18 18.94 -24.42
CA GLN A 439 14.74 20.16 -23.85
C GLN A 439 15.68 20.88 -24.82
N LYS A 440 16.56 20.15 -25.50
CA LYS A 440 17.55 20.76 -26.43
C LYS A 440 16.91 21.35 -27.69
N GLU A 441 15.97 20.63 -28.31
CA GLU A 441 15.36 21.02 -29.58
C GLU A 441 14.21 22.00 -29.39
N LEU A 442 13.36 21.77 -28.38
CA LEU A 442 12.14 22.57 -28.16
C LEU A 442 12.32 23.67 -27.10
N LYS A 443 13.43 23.65 -26.35
CA LYS A 443 13.70 24.63 -25.27
C LYS A 443 12.61 24.69 -24.19
N THR A 444 12.03 23.55 -23.86
CA THR A 444 10.99 23.43 -22.82
C THR A 444 11.58 23.54 -21.43
N ASN A 445 10.75 23.89 -20.45
CA ASN A 445 11.16 24.03 -19.05
C ASN A 445 11.10 22.70 -18.29
N GLY A 446 10.31 21.76 -18.76
CA GLY A 446 10.14 20.42 -18.21
C GLY A 446 9.48 19.48 -19.21
N VAL A 447 9.24 18.25 -18.79
CA VAL A 447 8.49 17.24 -19.55
C VAL A 447 7.52 16.54 -18.59
N TYR A 448 6.29 16.37 -18.97
CA TYR A 448 5.32 15.56 -18.24
C TYR A 448 5.43 14.11 -18.71
N ILE A 449 5.83 13.24 -17.79
CA ILE A 449 5.97 11.79 -18.04
C ILE A 449 4.76 11.09 -17.47
N ASP A 450 3.85 10.68 -18.34
CA ASP A 450 2.61 10.01 -17.96
C ASP A 450 2.83 8.53 -17.62
N GLN A 451 1.95 7.99 -16.78
CA GLN A 451 1.81 6.59 -16.39
C GLN A 451 2.98 5.98 -15.60
N ILE A 452 4.15 6.57 -15.55
CA ILE A 452 5.33 5.99 -14.89
C ILE A 452 5.14 5.81 -13.38
N ALA A 453 4.28 6.61 -12.75
CA ALA A 453 4.01 6.57 -11.32
C ALA A 453 2.51 6.36 -10.97
N ALA A 454 1.63 6.33 -11.96
CA ALA A 454 0.19 6.25 -11.75
C ALA A 454 -0.39 4.87 -12.03
N ALA A 455 0.26 4.07 -12.87
CA ALA A 455 -0.16 2.71 -13.15
C ALA A 455 0.27 1.76 -12.03
N ALA A 456 -0.58 0.79 -11.71
CA ALA A 456 -0.25 -0.25 -10.75
C ALA A 456 0.99 -1.04 -11.22
N PRO A 457 1.87 -1.51 -10.32
CA PRO A 457 2.94 -2.44 -10.64
C PRO A 457 2.37 -3.71 -11.27
N GLN A 458 3.10 -4.29 -12.22
CA GLN A 458 2.70 -5.50 -12.94
C GLN A 458 3.68 -6.63 -12.61
#